data_dd569833fc28bfdd97bec72de845757f
#
_entry.id   dd569833fc28bfdd97bec72de845757f
#
_cell.length_a   1.000
_cell.length_b   1.000
_cell.length_c   1.000
_cell.angle_alpha   90.00
_cell.angle_beta   90.00
_cell.angle_gamma   90.00
#
_symmetry.space_group_name_H-M   'P 1'
#
loop_
_entity.id
_entity.type
_entity.pdbx_description
1 polymer ?
#
loop_
_entity_poly.entity_id
_entity_poly.type
_entity_poly.pdbx_seq_one_letter_code
_entity_poly.pdbx_strand_id
1 'polypeptide(L)'
;MRMTFRWYGENNDNISLQSIKQVPYIKGIITSLLDVPAGELWELEDILKVKAQVEKAGLTLDGIESVNVHEDIKLGLPTRDKYIENYKKTLVNLGKAGIYMVCYNFMPVFDFTKTDMAYVLPVSYTHLRAHE
;
A
#
# COMPACT_ATOMS: atom_id res chain seq x y z
N MET A 1 1.84 4.69 -21.81
CA MET A 1 2.21 4.61 -20.37
C MET A 1 1.12 5.32 -19.56
N ARG A 2 0.69 4.74 -18.45
CA ARG A 2 -0.28 5.33 -17.54
C ARG A 2 0.44 5.81 -16.29
N MET A 3 0.24 7.08 -15.90
CA MET A 3 0.85 7.64 -14.70
C MET A 3 -0.06 7.39 -13.51
N THR A 4 0.52 6.92 -12.43
CA THR A 4 -0.15 6.65 -11.14
C THR A 4 0.49 7.46 -10.03
N PHE A 5 -0.25 7.67 -8.97
CA PHE A 5 0.22 8.32 -7.75
C PHE A 5 0.04 7.39 -6.56
N ARG A 6 1.03 7.33 -5.67
CA ARG A 6 0.92 6.59 -4.40
C ARG A 6 0.12 7.44 -3.41
N TRP A 7 -0.96 6.89 -2.89
CA TRP A 7 -1.79 7.53 -1.87
C TRP A 7 -1.88 6.64 -0.63
N TYR A 8 -1.67 7.20 0.54
CA TYR A 8 -1.61 6.46 1.80
C TYR A 8 -2.95 6.37 2.55
N GLY A 9 -4.03 6.80 1.93
CA GLY A 9 -5.37 6.76 2.54
C GLY A 9 -5.74 8.07 3.22
N GLU A 10 -7.03 8.26 3.45
CA GLU A 10 -7.61 9.52 3.93
C GLU A 10 -7.06 9.95 5.30
N ASN A 11 -6.76 8.97 6.18
CA ASN A 11 -6.30 9.24 7.53
C ASN A 11 -4.77 9.27 7.68
N ASN A 12 -4.05 8.83 6.66
CA ASN A 12 -2.60 8.63 6.71
C ASN A 12 -1.84 9.51 5.72
N ASP A 13 -2.55 10.22 4.84
CA ASP A 13 -1.95 11.09 3.83
C ASP A 13 -2.40 12.54 4.02
N ASN A 14 -1.45 13.46 3.94
CA ASN A 14 -1.73 14.90 3.95
C ASN A 14 -2.23 15.39 2.58
N ILE A 15 -2.14 14.56 1.54
CA ILE A 15 -2.53 14.88 0.17
C ILE A 15 -3.87 14.20 -0.15
N SER A 16 -4.87 15.01 -0.48
CA SER A 16 -6.19 14.50 -0.82
C SER A 16 -6.24 13.94 -2.25
N LEU A 17 -7.17 13.01 -2.50
CA LEU A 17 -7.44 12.54 -3.86
C LEU A 17 -7.83 13.67 -4.82
N GLN A 18 -8.46 14.72 -4.33
CA GLN A 18 -8.80 15.91 -5.11
C GLN A 18 -7.55 16.68 -5.55
N SER A 19 -6.56 16.80 -4.67
CA SER A 19 -5.27 17.42 -4.99
C SER A 19 -4.49 16.58 -6.01
N ILE A 20 -4.49 15.25 -5.85
CA ILE A 20 -3.85 14.34 -6.81
C ILE A 20 -4.48 14.45 -8.20
N LYS A 21 -5.80 14.57 -8.27
CA LYS A 21 -6.53 14.72 -9.53
C LYS A 21 -6.16 15.98 -10.32
N GLN A 22 -5.67 17.02 -9.64
CA GLN A 22 -5.24 18.27 -10.29
C GLN A 22 -3.89 18.12 -11.01
N VAL A 23 -3.12 17.07 -10.69
CA VAL A 23 -1.83 16.83 -11.35
C VAL A 23 -2.08 16.33 -12.78
N PRO A 24 -1.56 17.02 -13.80
CA PRO A 24 -1.76 16.62 -15.19
C PRO A 24 -1.29 15.18 -15.45
N TYR A 25 -2.06 14.45 -16.26
CA TYR A 25 -1.78 13.09 -16.71
C TYR A 25 -1.88 11.98 -15.64
N ILE A 26 -2.04 12.28 -14.35
CA ILE A 26 -2.31 11.27 -13.33
C ILE A 26 -3.77 10.84 -13.43
N LYS A 27 -3.96 9.52 -13.59
CA LYS A 27 -5.29 8.89 -13.72
C LYS A 27 -5.48 7.74 -12.74
N GLY A 28 -4.39 7.14 -12.28
CA GLY A 28 -4.39 5.96 -11.43
C GLY A 28 -3.85 6.23 -10.04
N ILE A 29 -4.35 5.46 -9.09
CA ILE A 29 -3.90 5.43 -7.70
C ILE A 29 -3.30 4.06 -7.41
N ILE A 30 -2.19 4.07 -6.70
CA ILE A 30 -1.63 2.92 -6.01
C ILE A 30 -1.81 3.18 -4.51
N THR A 31 -2.41 2.25 -3.78
CA THR A 31 -2.63 2.38 -2.34
C THR A 31 -2.52 1.04 -1.62
N SER A 32 -2.79 1.01 -0.33
CA SER A 32 -2.86 -0.19 0.51
C SER A 32 -3.95 -0.03 1.57
N LEU A 33 -4.40 -1.13 2.16
CA LEU A 33 -5.24 -1.10 3.37
C LEU A 33 -4.31 -1.06 4.60
N LEU A 34 -3.90 0.15 5.01
CA LEU A 34 -2.93 0.36 6.09
C LEU A 34 -3.49 0.02 7.47
N ASP A 35 -4.82 0.04 7.62
CA ASP A 35 -5.50 -0.26 8.89
C ASP A 35 -5.63 -1.77 9.15
N VAL A 36 -5.34 -2.62 8.14
CA VAL A 36 -5.37 -4.07 8.31
C VAL A 36 -3.98 -4.56 8.71
N PRO A 37 -3.84 -5.24 9.86
CA PRO A 37 -2.55 -5.78 10.30
C PRO A 37 -1.94 -6.75 9.30
N ALA A 38 -0.61 -6.82 9.26
CA ALA A 38 0.11 -7.76 8.40
C ALA A 38 -0.30 -9.21 8.69
N GLY A 39 -0.59 -9.96 7.63
CA GLY A 39 -1.02 -11.36 7.72
C GLY A 39 -2.53 -11.57 7.92
N GLU A 40 -3.27 -10.54 8.25
CA GLU A 40 -4.73 -10.66 8.33
C GLU A 40 -5.37 -10.59 6.94
N LEU A 41 -6.55 -11.21 6.82
CA LEU A 41 -7.31 -11.24 5.57
C LEU A 41 -7.86 -9.84 5.24
N TRP A 42 -7.69 -9.42 4.01
CA TRP A 42 -8.40 -8.26 3.47
C TRP A 42 -9.77 -8.70 2.94
N GLU A 43 -10.80 -8.25 3.61
CA GLU A 43 -12.16 -8.55 3.18
C GLU A 43 -12.50 -7.81 1.89
N LEU A 44 -13.31 -8.45 1.05
CA LEU A 44 -13.71 -7.89 -0.24
C LEU A 44 -14.43 -6.54 -0.08
N GLU A 45 -15.20 -6.40 0.98
CA GLU A 45 -15.95 -5.18 1.29
C GLU A 45 -15.02 -3.98 1.54
N ASP A 46 -13.94 -4.18 2.31
CA ASP A 46 -12.96 -3.12 2.60
C ASP A 46 -12.20 -2.70 1.34
N ILE A 47 -11.84 -3.68 0.50
CA ILE A 47 -11.20 -3.41 -0.79
C ILE A 47 -12.14 -2.58 -1.70
N LEU A 48 -13.41 -2.97 -1.78
CA LEU A 48 -14.41 -2.27 -2.60
C LEU A 48 -14.70 -0.86 -2.07
N LYS A 49 -14.66 -0.67 -0.75
CA LYS A 49 -14.83 0.65 -0.12
C LYS A 49 -13.74 1.62 -0.54
N VAL A 50 -12.48 1.22 -0.46
CA VAL A 50 -11.35 2.05 -0.90
C VAL A 50 -11.40 2.29 -2.41
N LYS A 51 -11.73 1.28 -3.20
CA LYS A 51 -11.93 1.42 -4.64
C LYS A 51 -13.00 2.46 -4.98
N ALA A 52 -14.17 2.38 -4.34
CA ALA A 52 -15.25 3.34 -4.53
C ALA A 52 -14.86 4.77 -4.14
N GLN A 53 -14.07 4.93 -3.08
CA GLN A 53 -13.54 6.22 -2.66
C GLN A 53 -12.66 6.86 -3.74
N VAL A 54 -11.75 6.07 -4.33
CA VAL A 54 -10.87 6.53 -5.43
C VAL A 54 -11.69 6.86 -6.68
N GLU A 55 -12.65 6.01 -7.04
CA GLU A 55 -13.52 6.22 -8.22
C GLU A 55 -14.43 7.44 -8.06
N LYS A 56 -14.94 7.71 -6.86
CA LYS A 56 -15.72 8.92 -6.54
C LYS A 56 -14.91 10.21 -6.78
N ALA A 57 -13.60 10.18 -6.59
CA ALA A 57 -12.72 11.29 -6.92
C ALA A 57 -12.45 11.42 -8.43
N GLY A 58 -12.94 10.48 -9.26
CA GLY A 58 -12.72 10.44 -10.70
C GLY A 58 -11.33 9.92 -11.09
N LEU A 59 -10.73 9.10 -10.24
CA LEU A 59 -9.48 8.37 -10.44
C LEU A 59 -9.79 6.87 -10.51
N THR A 60 -8.80 6.04 -10.80
CA THR A 60 -8.95 4.58 -10.80
C THR A 60 -7.95 3.96 -9.83
N LEU A 61 -8.35 2.90 -9.14
CA LEU A 61 -7.44 2.11 -8.32
C LEU A 61 -6.73 1.09 -9.20
N ASP A 62 -5.48 1.38 -9.55
CA ASP A 62 -4.71 0.63 -10.52
C ASP A 62 -3.89 -0.51 -9.90
N GLY A 63 -3.58 -0.42 -8.62
CA GLY A 63 -2.83 -1.46 -7.93
C GLY A 63 -2.69 -1.25 -6.44
N ILE A 64 -2.14 -2.26 -5.79
CA ILE A 64 -1.88 -2.29 -4.37
C ILE A 64 -0.37 -2.32 -4.10
N GLU A 65 0.07 -1.45 -3.23
CA GLU A 65 1.40 -1.44 -2.64
C GLU A 65 1.28 -1.17 -1.14
N SER A 66 1.45 -2.18 -0.30
CA SER A 66 1.68 -3.59 -0.51
C SER A 66 0.63 -4.39 0.24
N VAL A 67 0.45 -5.67 -0.16
CA VAL A 67 -0.10 -6.65 0.79
C VAL A 67 1.07 -7.11 1.64
N ASN A 68 1.08 -6.73 2.91
CA ASN A 68 2.21 -7.01 3.79
C ASN A 68 2.32 -8.51 4.10
N VAL A 69 3.49 -9.08 3.82
CA VAL A 69 3.81 -10.46 4.16
C VAL A 69 4.17 -10.55 5.64
N HIS A 70 3.47 -11.42 6.38
CA HIS A 70 3.69 -11.59 7.82
C HIS A 70 5.09 -12.16 8.11
N GLU A 71 5.70 -11.75 9.24
CA GLU A 71 7.04 -12.19 9.64
C GLU A 71 7.14 -13.72 9.78
N ASP A 72 6.11 -14.39 10.26
CA ASP A 72 6.09 -15.84 10.39
C ASP A 72 6.26 -16.58 9.06
N ILE A 73 5.81 -15.96 7.94
CA ILE A 73 6.06 -16.50 6.60
C ILE A 73 7.53 -16.34 6.25
N LYS A 74 8.08 -15.12 6.48
CA LYS A 74 9.46 -14.78 6.12
C LYS A 74 10.48 -15.60 6.92
N LEU A 75 10.16 -15.90 8.18
CA LEU A 75 11.02 -16.65 9.09
C LEU A 75 10.72 -18.16 9.12
N GLY A 76 9.68 -18.60 8.41
CA GLY A 76 9.31 -20.03 8.35
C GLY A 76 8.74 -20.58 9.65
N LEU A 77 8.10 -19.76 10.49
CA LEU A 77 7.55 -20.15 11.78
C LEU A 77 6.31 -21.07 11.63
N PRO A 78 5.92 -21.80 12.68
CA PRO A 78 4.82 -22.78 12.60
C PRO A 78 3.48 -22.20 12.15
N THR A 79 3.20 -20.94 12.46
CA THR A 79 1.96 -20.22 12.10
C THR A 79 1.91 -19.71 10.67
N ARG A 80 3.02 -19.84 9.90
CA ARG A 80 3.14 -19.38 8.52
C ARG A 80 2.01 -19.83 7.60
N ASP A 81 1.56 -21.08 7.74
CA ASP A 81 0.57 -21.66 6.83
C ASP A 81 -0.79 -20.95 6.95
N LYS A 82 -1.18 -20.53 8.15
CA LYS A 82 -2.37 -19.68 8.38
C LYS A 82 -2.26 -18.38 7.60
N TYR A 83 -1.14 -17.69 7.71
CA TYR A 83 -0.92 -16.39 7.06
C TYR A 83 -0.77 -16.50 5.54
N ILE A 84 -0.21 -17.61 5.05
CA ILE A 84 -0.18 -17.91 3.61
C ILE A 84 -1.61 -18.07 3.07
N GLU A 85 -2.48 -18.77 3.78
CA GLU A 85 -3.89 -18.94 3.36
C GLU A 85 -4.65 -17.59 3.37
N ASN A 86 -4.44 -16.75 4.38
CA ASN A 86 -4.99 -15.40 4.40
C ASN A 86 -4.49 -14.57 3.20
N TYR A 87 -3.19 -14.63 2.91
CA TYR A 87 -2.58 -13.94 1.79
C TYR A 87 -3.20 -14.36 0.45
N LYS A 88 -3.35 -15.67 0.22
CA LYS A 88 -4.00 -16.21 -0.98
C LYS A 88 -5.44 -15.72 -1.12
N LYS A 89 -6.22 -15.74 -0.04
CA LYS A 89 -7.61 -15.23 -0.03
C LYS A 89 -7.66 -13.74 -0.33
N THR A 90 -6.73 -12.96 0.22
CA THR A 90 -6.59 -11.53 -0.07
C THR A 90 -6.36 -11.30 -1.57
N LEU A 91 -5.43 -12.03 -2.19
CA LEU A 91 -5.19 -11.93 -3.64
C LEU A 91 -6.44 -12.28 -4.47
N VAL A 92 -7.19 -13.30 -4.07
CA VAL A 92 -8.46 -13.66 -4.72
C VAL A 92 -9.47 -12.52 -4.59
N ASN A 93 -9.59 -11.90 -3.42
CA ASN A 93 -10.50 -10.78 -3.19
C ASN A 93 -10.10 -9.54 -4.01
N LEU A 94 -8.81 -9.25 -4.14
CA LEU A 94 -8.30 -8.19 -5.01
C LEU A 94 -8.65 -8.46 -6.48
N GLY A 95 -8.46 -9.70 -6.95
CA GLY A 95 -8.85 -10.12 -8.29
C GLY A 95 -10.36 -9.96 -8.55
N LYS A 96 -11.22 -10.33 -7.58
CA LYS A 96 -12.67 -10.10 -7.65
C LYS A 96 -13.03 -8.62 -7.71
N ALA A 97 -12.27 -7.77 -7.04
CA ALA A 97 -12.43 -6.32 -7.11
C ALA A 97 -11.89 -5.70 -8.41
N GLY A 98 -11.28 -6.50 -9.29
CA GLY A 98 -10.70 -6.04 -10.56
C GLY A 98 -9.34 -5.37 -10.40
N ILE A 99 -8.60 -5.66 -9.33
CA ILE A 99 -7.26 -5.14 -9.07
C ILE A 99 -6.27 -6.27 -9.35
N TYR A 100 -5.46 -6.12 -10.41
CA TYR A 100 -4.57 -7.17 -10.91
C TYR A 100 -3.08 -6.87 -10.70
N MET A 101 -2.74 -5.75 -10.10
CA MET A 101 -1.37 -5.40 -9.77
C MET A 101 -1.21 -5.33 -8.24
N VAL A 102 -0.34 -6.17 -7.71
CA VAL A 102 -0.01 -6.22 -6.29
C VAL A 102 1.51 -6.25 -6.15
N CYS A 103 2.05 -5.27 -5.46
CA CYS A 103 3.43 -5.30 -5.02
C CYS A 103 3.52 -5.96 -3.65
N TYR A 104 4.62 -6.61 -3.37
CA TYR A 104 4.95 -7.12 -2.05
C TYR A 104 6.45 -6.94 -1.78
N ASN A 105 6.82 -6.93 -0.52
CA ASN A 105 8.20 -7.04 -0.11
C ASN A 105 8.40 -8.31 0.73
N PHE A 106 9.62 -8.82 0.75
CA PHE A 106 10.01 -10.00 1.49
C PHE A 106 11.33 -9.76 2.23
N MET A 107 11.31 -8.78 3.13
CA MET A 107 12.46 -8.40 3.96
C MET A 107 12.23 -8.91 5.38
N PRO A 108 12.93 -9.99 5.79
CA PRO A 108 12.78 -10.54 7.14
C PRO A 108 13.42 -9.59 8.17
N VAL A 109 12.77 -9.40 9.32
CA VAL A 109 13.22 -8.65 10.49
C VAL A 109 13.33 -7.14 10.24
N PHE A 110 14.10 -6.73 9.23
CA PHE A 110 14.27 -5.31 8.87
C PHE A 110 13.55 -5.00 7.58
N ASP A 111 12.48 -4.24 7.68
CA ASP A 111 11.81 -3.61 6.55
C ASP A 111 12.29 -2.16 6.42
N PHE A 112 11.72 -1.33 5.58
CA PHE A 112 12.10 0.06 5.30
C PHE A 112 12.42 0.92 6.55
N THR A 113 13.47 0.55 7.26
CA THR A 113 13.94 1.30 8.43
C THR A 113 14.62 2.60 8.01
N LYS A 114 14.27 3.67 8.69
CA LYS A 114 14.84 5.00 8.49
C LYS A 114 15.37 5.52 9.80
N THR A 115 16.54 6.14 9.79
CA THR A 115 17.11 6.80 10.98
C THR A 115 16.46 8.16 11.23
N ASP A 116 15.97 8.82 10.18
CA ASP A 116 15.27 10.10 10.26
C ASP A 116 14.25 10.20 9.13
N MET A 117 13.00 10.50 9.48
CA MET A 117 11.90 10.64 8.53
C MET A 117 11.77 12.06 7.96
N ALA A 118 12.47 13.02 8.54
CA ALA A 118 12.35 14.43 8.17
C ALA A 118 13.69 15.16 8.25
N TYR A 119 14.77 14.50 7.81
CA TYR A 119 16.10 15.07 7.85
C TYR A 119 16.16 16.37 7.02
N VAL A 120 16.50 17.48 7.70
CA VAL A 120 16.58 18.81 7.08
C VAL A 120 17.97 19.05 6.53
N LEU A 121 18.05 19.28 5.22
CA LEU A 121 19.29 19.71 4.58
C LEU A 121 19.49 21.23 4.72
N PRO A 122 20.75 21.71 4.62
CA PRO A 122 21.06 23.17 4.69
C PRO A 122 20.33 24.04 3.67
N VAL A 123 19.84 23.44 2.60
CA VAL A 123 19.08 24.11 1.50
C VAL A 123 17.57 24.02 1.65
N SER A 124 17.08 23.77 2.85
CA SER A 124 15.64 23.68 3.17
C SER A 124 14.87 22.51 2.52
N TYR A 125 15.58 21.47 2.06
CA TYR A 125 14.94 20.22 1.62
C TYR A 125 14.88 19.23 2.77
N THR A 126 13.76 18.50 2.84
CA THR A 126 13.62 17.33 3.72
C THR A 126 13.88 16.04 2.95
N HIS A 127 14.69 15.15 3.51
CA HIS A 127 14.97 13.84 2.97
C HIS A 127 14.74 12.75 4.01
N LEU A 128 14.39 11.58 3.52
CA LEU A 128 14.43 10.36 4.32
C LEU A 128 15.89 9.90 4.40
N ARG A 129 16.44 9.82 5.60
CA ARG A 129 17.78 9.27 5.82
C ARG A 129 17.66 7.76 5.98
N ALA A 130 18.25 7.01 5.06
CA ALA A 130 18.35 5.56 5.17
C ALA A 130 19.33 5.18 6.30
N HIS A 131 19.12 4.02 6.88
CA HIS A 131 20.09 3.41 7.78
C HIS A 131 21.24 2.89 6.91
N GLU A 132 22.46 3.34 7.19
CA GLU A 132 23.70 2.77 6.66
C GLU A 132 24.18 1.62 7.53
#